data_b3ad27b87214fb05093ceb07813eaa4c
#
_entry.id   b3ad27b87214fb05093ceb07813eaa4c
#
_cell.length_a   1.000
_cell.length_b   1.000
_cell.length_c   1.000
_cell.angle_alpha   90.00
_cell.angle_beta   90.00
_cell.angle_gamma   90.00
#
_symmetry.space_group_name_H-M   'P 1'
#
loop_
_entity.id
_entity.type
_entity.pdbx_description
1 polymer ?
#
loop_
_entity_poly.entity_id
_entity_poly.type
_entity_poly.pdbx_seq_one_letter_code
_entity_poly.pdbx_strand_id
1 'polypeptide(L)'
;MNTESAPSPLMPVQRRQHIIDFLQRHGAVTITQLEQALGVSLSTLRRDLDTLASEGVVDRTHGGAVLRQQVASYGTFEPETAAAAELSPREKAAIGQMAAQQLVPLQSVIFDSGTTVLEAARAAVKRGIPLTAVTNDLAIAQVLGQSPHIQVHVLGGTLRPNSPTVIGQALVHQASAFQADLLLMGAHAVTQDLVSETSAEVAAAKQALMRAARRRVLLVDSSKFRPRAFMQFARLQEIDQLITDTGLPAADEERLRALPLQLSVVPA
;
A
#
# COMPACT_ATOMS: atom_id res chain seq x y z
N MET A 1 8.64 36.33 13.13
CA MET A 1 9.52 35.81 12.05
C MET A 1 9.34 34.30 12.05
N ASN A 2 8.42 33.82 11.21
CA ASN A 2 8.20 32.38 11.03
C ASN A 2 9.27 31.85 10.08
N THR A 3 10.15 31.03 10.58
CA THR A 3 11.04 30.20 9.74
C THR A 3 10.21 29.03 9.22
N GLU A 4 9.72 29.16 7.98
CA GLU A 4 9.25 28.01 7.22
C GLU A 4 10.39 26.99 7.12
N SER A 5 10.19 25.85 7.75
CA SER A 5 11.08 24.70 7.64
C SER A 5 11.08 24.22 6.19
N ALA A 6 12.23 24.27 5.53
CA ALA A 6 12.39 23.70 4.19
C ALA A 6 11.98 22.21 4.21
N PRO A 7 11.25 21.73 3.20
CA PRO A 7 10.85 20.33 3.14
C PRO A 7 12.07 19.41 3.21
N SER A 8 12.01 18.39 4.07
CA SER A 8 13.07 17.37 4.20
C SER A 8 13.38 16.76 2.83
N PRO A 9 14.64 16.56 2.49
CA PRO A 9 15.02 16.00 1.18
C PRO A 9 14.41 14.59 1.05
N LEU A 10 13.73 14.35 -0.06
CA LEU A 10 13.15 13.05 -0.41
C LEU A 10 14.22 11.95 -0.37
N MET A 11 13.92 10.85 0.32
CA MET A 11 14.76 9.65 0.30
C MET A 11 14.90 9.11 -1.15
N PRO A 12 16.03 8.50 -1.52
CA PRO A 12 16.26 8.05 -2.90
C PRO A 12 15.13 7.16 -3.46
N VAL A 13 14.58 6.27 -2.64
CA VAL A 13 13.47 5.39 -3.03
C VAL A 13 12.18 6.18 -3.28
N GLN A 14 11.85 7.11 -2.38
CA GLN A 14 10.68 7.98 -2.52
C GLN A 14 10.79 8.82 -3.80
N ARG A 15 11.97 9.37 -4.04
CA ARG A 15 12.23 10.21 -5.20
C ARG A 15 12.11 9.43 -6.50
N ARG A 16 12.66 8.21 -6.59
CA ARG A 16 12.52 7.34 -7.76
C ARG A 16 11.05 6.97 -8.00
N GLN A 17 10.27 6.70 -6.94
CA GLN A 17 8.84 6.46 -7.10
C GLN A 17 8.12 7.68 -7.67
N HIS A 18 8.40 8.90 -7.18
CA HIS A 18 7.82 10.13 -7.73
C HIS A 18 8.21 10.37 -9.20
N ILE A 19 9.45 10.05 -9.59
CA ILE A 19 9.88 10.09 -11.00
C ILE A 19 9.01 9.17 -11.84
N ILE A 20 8.81 7.97 -11.37
CA ILE A 20 8.00 6.95 -12.03
C ILE A 20 6.54 7.41 -12.16
N ASP A 21 5.93 7.88 -11.09
CA ASP A 21 4.54 8.38 -11.08
C ASP A 21 4.36 9.59 -12.02
N PHE A 22 5.40 10.43 -12.13
CA PHE A 22 5.41 11.56 -13.05
C PHE A 22 5.49 11.10 -14.51
N LEU A 23 6.36 10.14 -14.80
CA LEU A 23 6.48 9.51 -16.12
C LEU A 23 5.18 8.80 -16.54
N GLN A 24 4.46 8.19 -15.61
CA GLN A 24 3.16 7.56 -15.89
C GLN A 24 2.12 8.55 -16.36
N ARG A 25 2.04 9.69 -15.69
CA ARG A 25 1.04 10.73 -16.00
C ARG A 25 1.35 11.47 -17.29
N HIS A 26 2.64 11.63 -17.63
CA HIS A 26 3.09 12.50 -18.71
C HIS A 26 3.75 11.76 -19.90
N GLY A 27 3.95 10.44 -19.80
CA GLY A 27 4.59 9.63 -20.83
C GLY A 27 6.09 9.87 -20.91
N ALA A 28 6.53 10.69 -21.85
CA ALA A 28 7.92 11.14 -21.97
C ALA A 28 8.13 12.45 -21.22
N VAL A 29 9.20 12.56 -20.45
CA VAL A 29 9.53 13.78 -19.69
C VAL A 29 10.99 14.17 -19.83
N THR A 30 11.26 15.48 -19.82
CA THR A 30 12.61 16.01 -19.75
C THR A 30 13.09 16.07 -18.29
N ILE A 31 14.39 16.02 -18.10
CA ILE A 31 14.98 16.14 -16.75
C ILE A 31 14.67 17.50 -16.11
N THR A 32 14.47 18.54 -16.92
CA THR A 32 14.08 19.87 -16.45
C THR A 32 12.63 19.88 -15.93
N GLN A 33 11.72 19.15 -16.57
CA GLN A 33 10.36 18.99 -16.08
C GLN A 33 10.32 18.23 -14.75
N LEU A 34 11.17 17.20 -14.60
CA LEU A 34 11.32 16.48 -13.33
C LEU A 34 11.92 17.38 -12.24
N GLU A 35 12.91 18.21 -12.57
CA GLU A 35 13.51 19.17 -11.63
C GLU A 35 12.46 20.15 -11.10
N GLN A 36 11.67 20.74 -11.99
CA GLN A 36 10.59 21.66 -11.62
C GLN A 36 9.49 21.00 -10.81
N ALA A 37 9.11 19.77 -11.14
CA ALA A 37 8.05 19.06 -10.47
C ALA A 37 8.45 18.53 -9.09
N LEU A 38 9.71 18.10 -8.93
CA LEU A 38 10.16 17.40 -7.71
C LEU A 38 11.08 18.27 -6.83
N GLY A 39 11.51 19.42 -7.30
CA GLY A 39 12.43 20.30 -6.55
C GLY A 39 13.80 19.68 -6.28
N VAL A 40 14.25 18.77 -7.13
CA VAL A 40 15.47 17.96 -6.95
C VAL A 40 16.50 18.33 -7.99
N SER A 41 17.79 18.45 -7.58
CA SER A 41 18.86 18.85 -8.48
C SER A 41 19.02 17.90 -9.68
N LEU A 42 19.42 18.46 -10.83
CA LEU A 42 19.66 17.70 -12.07
C LEU A 42 20.66 16.55 -11.89
N SER A 43 21.69 16.72 -11.04
CA SER A 43 22.69 15.69 -10.77
C SER A 43 22.10 14.49 -10.02
N THR A 44 21.20 14.75 -9.08
CA THR A 44 20.48 13.70 -8.33
C THR A 44 19.50 12.98 -9.24
N LEU A 45 18.72 13.73 -10.04
CA LEU A 45 17.78 13.15 -11.01
C LEU A 45 18.47 12.27 -12.05
N ARG A 46 19.67 12.66 -12.52
CA ARG A 46 20.46 11.83 -13.44
C ARG A 46 20.80 10.49 -12.83
N ARG A 47 21.29 10.46 -11.58
CA ARG A 47 21.61 9.20 -10.87
C ARG A 47 20.39 8.33 -10.67
N ASP A 48 19.26 8.92 -10.27
CA ASP A 48 18.02 8.18 -10.08
C ASP A 48 17.50 7.59 -11.40
N LEU A 49 17.53 8.36 -12.48
CA LEU A 49 17.16 7.88 -13.80
C LEU A 49 18.12 6.81 -14.34
N ASP A 50 19.43 6.91 -14.03
CA ASP A 50 20.41 5.88 -14.39
C ASP A 50 20.16 4.58 -13.62
N THR A 51 19.81 4.68 -12.34
CA THR A 51 19.38 3.52 -11.54
C THR A 51 18.12 2.88 -12.13
N LEU A 52 17.07 3.67 -12.39
CA LEU A 52 15.83 3.18 -13.01
C LEU A 52 16.05 2.58 -14.41
N ALA A 53 17.01 3.10 -15.16
CA ALA A 53 17.39 2.55 -16.46
C ALA A 53 18.12 1.20 -16.31
N SER A 54 19.02 1.08 -15.32
CA SER A 54 19.71 -0.19 -15.03
C SER A 54 18.74 -1.26 -14.51
N GLU A 55 17.71 -0.87 -13.77
CA GLU A 55 16.60 -1.71 -13.32
C GLU A 55 15.61 -2.03 -14.45
N GLY A 56 15.79 -1.45 -15.65
CA GLY A 56 14.94 -1.69 -16.81
C GLY A 56 13.57 -1.00 -16.77
N VAL A 57 13.39 -0.06 -15.84
CA VAL A 57 12.11 0.66 -15.61
C VAL A 57 11.90 1.78 -16.63
N VAL A 58 12.97 2.48 -16.98
CA VAL A 58 12.93 3.61 -17.93
C VAL A 58 13.96 3.44 -19.04
N ASP A 59 13.67 3.99 -20.21
CA ASP A 59 14.67 4.23 -21.26
C ASP A 59 15.10 5.69 -21.24
N ARG A 60 16.43 5.91 -21.25
CA ARG A 60 17.00 7.25 -21.32
C ARG A 60 16.80 7.84 -22.71
N THR A 61 16.38 9.11 -22.77
CA THR A 61 16.31 9.90 -24.00
C THR A 61 17.34 11.03 -23.96
N HIS A 62 17.56 11.74 -25.09
CA HIS A 62 18.39 12.93 -25.13
C HIS A 62 17.74 14.04 -24.28
N GLY A 63 18.12 14.10 -22.99
CA GLY A 63 17.65 15.12 -22.04
C GLY A 63 16.51 14.72 -21.14
N GLY A 64 16.11 13.45 -21.09
CA GLY A 64 15.02 12.98 -20.20
C GLY A 64 14.92 11.47 -20.09
N ALA A 65 13.70 11.00 -19.89
CA ALA A 65 13.39 9.59 -19.83
C ALA A 65 11.96 9.33 -20.32
N VAL A 66 11.73 8.08 -20.77
CA VAL A 66 10.42 7.50 -21.05
C VAL A 66 10.31 6.20 -20.28
N LEU A 67 9.11 5.81 -19.92
CA LEU A 67 8.91 4.45 -19.43
C LEU A 67 9.25 3.47 -20.54
N ARG A 68 10.02 2.43 -20.22
CA ARG A 68 10.34 1.39 -21.20
C ARG A 68 9.04 0.74 -21.67
N GLN A 69 8.79 0.70 -22.97
CA GLN A 69 7.54 0.14 -23.53
C GLN A 69 7.32 -1.35 -23.21
N GLN A 70 8.40 -2.10 -22.90
CA GLN A 70 8.29 -3.47 -22.36
C GLN A 70 7.90 -3.50 -20.86
N VAL A 71 8.01 -2.40 -20.13
CA VAL A 71 7.34 -2.15 -18.86
C VAL A 71 5.91 -1.61 -19.12
N ALA A 72 5.28 -2.07 -20.19
CA ALA A 72 3.82 -2.03 -20.37
C ALA A 72 3.09 -2.81 -19.24
N SER A 73 3.81 -3.35 -18.30
CA SER A 73 3.32 -3.94 -17.06
C SER A 73 3.67 -3.07 -15.84
N TYR A 74 3.46 -1.78 -15.95
CA TYR A 74 3.48 -0.92 -14.76
C TYR A 74 2.50 -1.43 -13.70
N GLY A 75 1.43 -2.06 -14.14
CA GLY A 75 0.52 -2.78 -13.30
C GLY A 75 1.15 -3.96 -12.53
N THR A 76 2.31 -4.46 -12.93
CA THR A 76 3.00 -5.59 -12.27
C THR A 76 4.25 -5.19 -11.49
N PHE A 77 4.71 -3.93 -11.60
CA PHE A 77 5.84 -3.46 -10.80
C PHE A 77 5.39 -3.20 -9.36
N GLU A 78 6.07 -3.84 -8.42
CA GLU A 78 5.93 -3.57 -7.00
C GLU A 78 7.33 -3.38 -6.40
N PRO A 79 7.56 -2.25 -5.70
CA PRO A 79 8.80 -2.09 -4.98
C PRO A 79 8.96 -3.20 -3.94
N GLU A 80 10.20 -3.63 -3.68
CA GLU A 80 10.48 -4.55 -2.57
C GLU A 80 9.83 -4.04 -1.28
N THR A 81 9.39 -4.95 -0.43
CA THR A 81 8.66 -4.59 0.80
C THR A 81 9.45 -3.61 1.69
N ALA A 82 10.77 -3.76 1.74
CA ALA A 82 11.65 -2.84 2.47
C ALA A 82 11.59 -1.42 1.89
N ALA A 83 11.66 -1.29 0.56
CA ALA A 83 11.55 0.00 -0.12
C ALA A 83 10.15 0.60 0.04
N ALA A 84 9.11 -0.23 -0.06
CA ALA A 84 7.73 0.20 0.18
C ALA A 84 7.52 0.70 1.62
N ALA A 85 8.20 0.15 2.62
CA ALA A 85 8.10 0.59 4.01
C ALA A 85 8.64 2.02 4.22
N GLU A 86 9.64 2.43 3.44
CA GLU A 86 10.22 3.78 3.49
C GLU A 86 9.35 4.85 2.82
N LEU A 87 8.35 4.44 2.04
CA LEU A 87 7.40 5.36 1.41
C LEU A 87 6.29 5.73 2.40
N SER A 88 6.04 7.03 2.60
CA SER A 88 4.96 7.56 3.45
C SER A 88 4.87 6.89 4.85
N PRO A 89 5.96 6.82 5.63
CA PRO A 89 5.97 6.10 6.90
C PRO A 89 5.09 6.75 7.98
N ARG A 90 4.96 8.08 7.97
CA ARG A 90 4.10 8.82 8.92
C ARG A 90 2.63 8.58 8.64
N GLU A 91 2.24 8.67 7.38
CA GLU A 91 0.89 8.42 6.89
C GLU A 91 0.44 6.99 7.24
N LYS A 92 1.28 6.00 6.94
CA LYS A 92 0.99 4.60 7.29
C LYS A 92 0.86 4.36 8.79
N ALA A 93 1.70 5.00 9.59
CA ALA A 93 1.62 4.91 11.06
C ALA A 93 0.31 5.53 11.57
N ALA A 94 -0.10 6.70 11.06
CA ALA A 94 -1.34 7.36 11.44
C ALA A 94 -2.57 6.54 11.04
N ILE A 95 -2.59 6.01 9.79
CA ILE A 95 -3.63 5.13 9.28
C ILE A 95 -3.72 3.85 10.12
N GLY A 96 -2.58 3.21 10.39
CA GLY A 96 -2.50 2.00 11.22
C GLY A 96 -2.99 2.23 12.65
N GLN A 97 -2.65 3.37 13.25
CA GLN A 97 -3.13 3.75 14.57
C GLN A 97 -4.64 3.95 14.59
N MET A 98 -5.21 4.65 13.61
CA MET A 98 -6.66 4.84 13.49
C MET A 98 -7.38 3.48 13.32
N ALA A 99 -6.86 2.58 12.49
CA ALA A 99 -7.41 1.25 12.30
C ALA A 99 -7.39 0.45 13.61
N ALA A 100 -6.25 0.47 14.31
CA ALA A 100 -6.11 -0.26 15.57
C ALA A 100 -7.04 0.29 16.67
N GLN A 101 -7.32 1.59 16.71
CA GLN A 101 -8.23 2.20 17.70
C GLN A 101 -9.67 1.63 17.60
N GLN A 102 -10.08 1.14 16.44
CA GLN A 102 -11.42 0.56 16.20
C GLN A 102 -11.53 -0.89 16.66
N LEU A 103 -10.42 -1.56 16.97
CA LEU A 103 -10.45 -2.95 17.44
C LEU A 103 -11.08 -3.03 18.83
N VAL A 104 -11.85 -4.09 19.06
CA VAL A 104 -12.48 -4.37 20.35
C VAL A 104 -11.96 -5.68 20.94
N PRO A 105 -11.94 -5.84 22.27
CA PRO A 105 -11.49 -7.09 22.90
C PRO A 105 -12.25 -8.32 22.39
N LEU A 106 -11.52 -9.45 22.25
CA LEU A 106 -12.00 -10.74 21.76
C LEU A 106 -12.45 -10.79 20.29
N GLN A 107 -12.20 -9.72 19.54
CA GLN A 107 -12.54 -9.65 18.12
C GLN A 107 -11.62 -10.58 17.28
N SER A 108 -12.19 -11.20 16.27
CA SER A 108 -11.44 -11.91 15.23
C SER A 108 -11.09 -10.96 14.07
N VAL A 109 -9.79 -10.83 13.78
CA VAL A 109 -9.30 -9.84 12.83
C VAL A 109 -8.35 -10.50 11.82
N ILE A 110 -8.63 -10.33 10.55
CA ILE A 110 -7.68 -10.67 9.47
C ILE A 110 -6.80 -9.44 9.22
N PHE A 111 -5.51 -9.61 9.34
CA PHE A 111 -4.50 -8.66 8.90
C PHE A 111 -3.91 -9.16 7.58
N ASP A 112 -4.32 -8.54 6.48
CA ASP A 112 -3.75 -8.80 5.15
C ASP A 112 -2.27 -8.38 5.08
N SER A 113 -1.60 -8.68 4.00
CA SER A 113 -0.22 -8.27 3.78
C SER A 113 -0.09 -6.78 3.44
N GLY A 114 1.08 -6.23 3.75
CA GLY A 114 1.48 -4.89 3.35
C GLY A 114 1.90 -3.98 4.49
N THR A 115 2.71 -2.97 4.14
CA THR A 115 3.40 -2.10 5.11
C THR A 115 2.44 -1.22 5.94
N THR A 116 1.29 -0.80 5.39
CA THR A 116 0.28 -0.05 6.14
C THR A 116 -0.46 -0.95 7.13
N VAL A 117 -0.75 -2.20 6.74
CA VAL A 117 -1.36 -3.19 7.63
C VAL A 117 -0.38 -3.62 8.74
N LEU A 118 0.92 -3.68 8.43
CA LEU A 118 1.97 -3.90 9.43
C LEU A 118 1.96 -2.81 10.51
N GLU A 119 1.77 -1.55 10.14
CA GLU A 119 1.62 -0.46 11.13
C GLU A 119 0.35 -0.63 11.98
N ALA A 120 -0.76 -1.10 11.39
CA ALA A 120 -1.96 -1.44 12.17
C ALA A 120 -1.70 -2.59 13.14
N ALA A 121 -0.93 -3.60 12.75
CA ALA A 121 -0.53 -4.70 13.63
C ALA A 121 0.35 -4.21 14.80
N ARG A 122 1.33 -3.34 14.53
CA ARG A 122 2.16 -2.69 15.58
C ARG A 122 1.32 -1.88 16.56
N ALA A 123 0.36 -1.14 16.05
CA ALA A 123 -0.55 -0.36 16.89
C ALA A 123 -1.51 -1.27 17.68
N ALA A 124 -1.98 -2.38 17.13
CA ALA A 124 -2.81 -3.37 17.82
C ALA A 124 -2.09 -4.01 19.01
N VAL A 125 -0.81 -4.39 18.83
CA VAL A 125 0.04 -4.93 19.92
C VAL A 125 0.15 -3.92 21.08
N LYS A 126 0.36 -2.64 20.78
CA LYS A 126 0.47 -1.58 21.79
C LYS A 126 -0.81 -1.39 22.61
N ARG A 127 -1.97 -1.76 22.07
CA ARG A 127 -3.25 -1.68 22.80
C ARG A 127 -3.39 -2.73 23.90
N GLY A 128 -2.67 -3.85 23.83
CA GLY A 128 -2.69 -4.89 24.84
C GLY A 128 -4.05 -5.58 25.05
N ILE A 129 -4.95 -5.52 24.07
CA ILE A 129 -6.28 -6.16 24.14
C ILE A 129 -6.24 -7.59 23.58
N PRO A 130 -7.04 -8.52 24.10
CA PRO A 130 -7.13 -9.87 23.56
C PRO A 130 -7.78 -9.86 22.17
N LEU A 131 -7.13 -10.52 21.20
CA LEU A 131 -7.60 -10.67 19.82
C LEU A 131 -7.33 -12.09 19.31
N THR A 132 -8.13 -12.53 18.35
CA THR A 132 -7.80 -13.66 17.48
C THR A 132 -7.41 -13.09 16.12
N ALA A 133 -6.13 -13.16 15.75
CA ALA A 133 -5.62 -12.63 14.52
C ALA A 133 -5.36 -13.73 13.48
N VAL A 134 -5.69 -13.46 12.23
CA VAL A 134 -5.34 -14.29 11.06
C VAL A 134 -4.49 -13.43 10.12
N THR A 135 -3.41 -13.96 9.58
CA THR A 135 -2.60 -13.22 8.60
C THR A 135 -1.93 -14.15 7.59
N ASN A 136 -1.68 -13.62 6.41
CA ASN A 136 -0.85 -14.22 5.37
C ASN A 136 0.50 -13.49 5.20
N ASP A 137 0.92 -12.73 6.19
CA ASP A 137 2.19 -11.98 6.17
C ASP A 137 3.05 -12.37 7.37
N LEU A 138 4.27 -12.88 7.10
CA LEU A 138 5.16 -13.37 8.16
C LEU A 138 5.69 -12.25 9.05
N ALA A 139 5.88 -11.03 8.53
CA ALA A 139 6.30 -9.90 9.34
C ALA A 139 5.19 -9.44 10.28
N ILE A 140 3.94 -9.44 9.80
CA ILE A 140 2.76 -9.14 10.63
C ILE A 140 2.57 -10.23 11.68
N ALA A 141 2.69 -11.51 11.31
CA ALA A 141 2.61 -12.62 12.27
C ALA A 141 3.65 -12.49 13.39
N GLN A 142 4.87 -12.14 13.02
CA GLN A 142 5.97 -11.95 13.98
C GLN A 142 5.71 -10.79 14.95
N VAL A 143 5.15 -9.67 14.45
CA VAL A 143 4.79 -8.51 15.27
C VAL A 143 3.64 -8.86 16.22
N LEU A 144 2.55 -9.44 15.72
CA LEU A 144 1.38 -9.81 16.52
C LEU A 144 1.74 -10.85 17.59
N GLY A 145 2.61 -11.81 17.25
CA GLY A 145 3.08 -12.85 18.17
C GLY A 145 3.92 -12.36 19.35
N GLN A 146 4.34 -11.09 19.38
CA GLN A 146 4.99 -10.47 20.55
C GLN A 146 4.00 -10.18 21.69
N SER A 147 2.70 -10.12 21.40
CA SER A 147 1.68 -9.88 22.42
C SER A 147 1.19 -11.20 23.01
N PRO A 148 1.24 -11.38 24.35
CA PRO A 148 0.67 -12.57 24.99
C PRO A 148 -0.87 -12.61 24.94
N HIS A 149 -1.51 -11.53 24.51
CA HIS A 149 -2.97 -11.39 24.45
C HIS A 149 -3.55 -11.66 23.04
N ILE A 150 -2.68 -11.87 22.04
CA ILE A 150 -3.11 -12.08 20.66
C ILE A 150 -2.80 -13.53 20.24
N GLN A 151 -3.83 -14.30 19.95
CA GLN A 151 -3.67 -15.60 19.30
C GLN A 151 -3.53 -15.38 17.80
N VAL A 152 -2.43 -15.87 17.20
CA VAL A 152 -2.12 -15.64 15.78
C VAL A 152 -2.23 -16.93 14.98
N HIS A 153 -3.09 -16.91 13.95
CA HIS A 153 -3.20 -17.94 12.93
C HIS A 153 -2.49 -17.45 11.67
N VAL A 154 -1.49 -18.19 11.21
CA VAL A 154 -0.75 -17.88 9.97
C VAL A 154 -1.27 -18.76 8.85
N LEU A 155 -1.75 -18.15 7.77
CA LEU A 155 -2.17 -18.84 6.57
C LEU A 155 -0.95 -19.35 5.81
N GLY A 156 -0.93 -20.64 5.52
CA GLY A 156 0.15 -21.29 4.78
C GLY A 156 0.03 -21.14 3.28
N GLY A 157 1.12 -21.41 2.58
CA GLY A 157 1.21 -21.33 1.13
C GLY A 157 2.63 -21.16 0.63
N THR A 158 2.81 -20.43 -0.46
CA THR A 158 4.12 -20.12 -1.04
C THR A 158 4.53 -18.70 -0.63
N LEU A 159 5.74 -18.55 -0.11
CA LEU A 159 6.31 -17.26 0.19
C LEU A 159 6.66 -16.52 -1.12
N ARG A 160 6.15 -15.31 -1.28
CA ARG A 160 6.46 -14.46 -2.42
C ARG A 160 7.92 -14.03 -2.39
N PRO A 161 8.66 -14.08 -3.50
CA PRO A 161 10.03 -13.55 -3.55
C PRO A 161 10.14 -12.10 -3.07
N ASN A 162 11.15 -11.79 -2.29
CA ASN A 162 11.45 -10.45 -1.74
C ASN A 162 10.32 -9.82 -0.92
N SER A 163 9.42 -10.65 -0.36
CA SER A 163 8.27 -10.19 0.40
C SER A 163 7.94 -11.18 1.53
N PRO A 164 7.48 -10.73 2.70
CA PRO A 164 6.99 -11.62 3.76
C PRO A 164 5.60 -12.20 3.47
N THR A 165 5.00 -11.86 2.32
CA THR A 165 3.63 -12.25 1.96
C THR A 165 3.57 -13.70 1.48
N VAL A 166 2.66 -14.47 2.06
CA VAL A 166 2.30 -15.82 1.62
C VAL A 166 1.13 -15.72 0.62
N ILE A 167 1.23 -16.48 -0.47
CA ILE A 167 0.27 -16.55 -1.57
C ILE A 167 -0.02 -18.01 -1.97
N GLY A 168 -0.94 -18.21 -2.90
CA GLY A 168 -1.20 -19.49 -3.56
C GLY A 168 -2.51 -20.16 -3.14
N GLN A 169 -2.82 -21.28 -3.79
CA GLN A 169 -4.10 -21.99 -3.63
C GLN A 169 -4.33 -22.54 -2.20
N ALA A 170 -3.26 -22.94 -1.51
CA ALA A 170 -3.35 -23.41 -0.13
C ALA A 170 -3.92 -22.31 0.79
N LEU A 171 -3.44 -21.05 0.63
CA LEU A 171 -3.97 -19.90 1.34
C LEU A 171 -5.45 -19.68 1.02
N VAL A 172 -5.81 -19.67 -0.27
CA VAL A 172 -7.19 -19.45 -0.71
C VAL A 172 -8.15 -20.49 -0.10
N HIS A 173 -7.71 -21.75 -0.06
CA HIS A 173 -8.48 -22.82 0.57
C HIS A 173 -8.58 -22.64 2.07
N GLN A 174 -7.48 -22.35 2.78
CA GLN A 174 -7.48 -22.14 4.23
C GLN A 174 -8.35 -20.93 4.62
N ALA A 175 -8.27 -19.83 3.86
CA ALA A 175 -9.08 -18.63 4.12
C ALA A 175 -10.59 -18.93 4.09
N SER A 176 -11.05 -19.88 3.28
CA SER A 176 -12.46 -20.25 3.19
C SER A 176 -13.03 -20.91 4.49
N ALA A 177 -12.16 -21.38 5.36
CA ALA A 177 -12.55 -21.97 6.64
C ALA A 177 -12.73 -20.94 7.78
N PHE A 178 -12.34 -19.68 7.54
CA PHE A 178 -12.47 -18.61 8.52
C PHE A 178 -13.72 -17.75 8.28
N GLN A 179 -14.25 -17.21 9.35
CA GLN A 179 -15.27 -16.16 9.34
C GLN A 179 -14.89 -15.13 10.40
N ALA A 180 -14.07 -14.16 10.02
CA ALA A 180 -13.61 -13.10 10.91
C ALA A 180 -14.59 -11.94 10.98
N ASP A 181 -14.55 -11.17 12.06
CA ASP A 181 -15.35 -9.97 12.23
C ASP A 181 -14.85 -8.81 11.37
N LEU A 182 -13.54 -8.73 11.19
CA LEU A 182 -12.87 -7.61 10.53
C LEU A 182 -11.72 -8.07 9.64
N LEU A 183 -11.59 -7.45 8.46
CA LEU A 183 -10.41 -7.49 7.62
C LEU A 183 -9.80 -6.09 7.55
N LEU A 184 -8.54 -5.98 7.93
CA LEU A 184 -7.68 -4.83 7.63
C LEU A 184 -6.83 -5.18 6.42
N MET A 185 -6.97 -4.44 5.33
CA MET A 185 -6.33 -4.78 4.06
C MET A 185 -5.69 -3.57 3.39
N GLY A 186 -4.62 -3.80 2.64
CA GLY A 186 -3.96 -2.81 1.81
C GLY A 186 -4.32 -2.96 0.34
N ALA A 187 -3.80 -2.03 -0.49
CA ALA A 187 -3.85 -2.12 -1.94
C ALA A 187 -2.63 -1.47 -2.60
N HIS A 188 -2.32 -1.91 -3.82
CA HIS A 188 -1.31 -1.25 -4.62
C HIS A 188 -1.82 0.06 -5.23
N ALA A 189 -3.03 0.07 -5.78
CA ALA A 189 -3.64 1.27 -6.33
C ALA A 189 -5.16 1.30 -6.15
N VAL A 190 -5.66 2.54 -5.96
CA VAL A 190 -7.08 2.89 -5.98
C VAL A 190 -7.29 3.84 -7.14
N THR A 191 -8.13 3.45 -8.12
CA THR A 191 -8.38 4.23 -9.33
C THR A 191 -9.88 4.30 -9.56
N GLN A 192 -10.46 5.49 -9.48
CA GLN A 192 -11.91 5.66 -9.51
C GLN A 192 -12.61 4.77 -8.46
N ASP A 193 -13.39 3.78 -8.88
CA ASP A 193 -14.10 2.85 -8.02
C ASP A 193 -13.40 1.48 -7.89
N LEU A 194 -12.20 1.33 -8.44
CA LEU A 194 -11.47 0.07 -8.53
C LEU A 194 -10.30 0.01 -7.56
N VAL A 195 -10.10 -1.15 -6.96
CA VAL A 195 -8.95 -1.48 -6.11
C VAL A 195 -8.15 -2.58 -6.79
N SER A 196 -6.83 -2.38 -6.94
CA SER A 196 -6.01 -3.24 -7.77
C SER A 196 -4.65 -3.57 -7.18
N GLU A 197 -4.09 -4.70 -7.65
CA GLU A 197 -2.80 -5.29 -7.28
C GLU A 197 -1.93 -5.60 -8.49
N THR A 198 -0.64 -5.78 -8.24
CA THR A 198 0.38 -6.04 -9.27
C THR A 198 0.42 -7.50 -9.73
N SER A 199 -0.12 -8.44 -8.94
CA SER A 199 -0.04 -9.88 -9.17
C SER A 199 -1.42 -10.54 -9.03
N ALA A 200 -1.69 -11.51 -9.91
CA ALA A 200 -2.93 -12.30 -9.87
C ALA A 200 -3.04 -13.14 -8.59
N GLU A 201 -1.92 -13.68 -8.11
CA GLU A 201 -1.90 -14.47 -6.87
C GLU A 201 -2.18 -13.62 -5.64
N VAL A 202 -1.64 -12.40 -5.58
CA VAL A 202 -1.95 -11.44 -4.50
C VAL A 202 -3.41 -11.03 -4.56
N ALA A 203 -3.93 -10.72 -5.75
CA ALA A 203 -5.33 -10.39 -5.95
C ALA A 203 -6.26 -11.53 -5.50
N ALA A 204 -5.94 -12.79 -5.85
CA ALA A 204 -6.71 -13.96 -5.45
C ALA A 204 -6.68 -14.17 -3.91
N ALA A 205 -5.52 -13.97 -3.28
CA ALA A 205 -5.41 -14.02 -1.82
C ALA A 205 -6.32 -12.96 -1.16
N LYS A 206 -6.23 -11.69 -1.59
CA LYS A 206 -7.08 -10.61 -1.06
C LYS A 206 -8.57 -10.89 -1.24
N GLN A 207 -8.99 -11.38 -2.40
CA GLN A 207 -10.38 -11.78 -2.63
C GLN A 207 -10.82 -12.90 -1.68
N ALA A 208 -9.96 -13.88 -1.39
CA ALA A 208 -10.27 -14.94 -0.43
C ALA A 208 -10.43 -14.37 0.99
N LEU A 209 -9.52 -13.47 1.42
CA LEU A 209 -9.60 -12.80 2.72
C LEU A 209 -10.85 -11.91 2.84
N MET A 210 -11.25 -11.22 1.76
CA MET A 210 -12.49 -10.42 1.74
C MET A 210 -13.74 -11.29 1.96
N ARG A 211 -13.78 -12.49 1.39
CA ARG A 211 -14.88 -13.44 1.59
C ARG A 211 -14.91 -14.01 3.01
N ALA A 212 -13.76 -14.08 3.67
CA ALA A 212 -13.58 -14.61 5.01
C ALA A 212 -13.86 -13.58 6.12
N ALA A 213 -14.33 -12.38 5.80
CA ALA A 213 -14.56 -11.32 6.78
C ALA A 213 -15.95 -10.68 6.60
N ARG A 214 -16.55 -10.28 7.71
CA ARG A 214 -17.85 -9.58 7.74
C ARG A 214 -17.70 -8.11 7.38
N ARG A 215 -16.67 -7.43 7.89
CA ARG A 215 -16.37 -6.02 7.65
C ARG A 215 -14.98 -5.89 7.02
N ARG A 216 -14.85 -5.06 5.98
CA ARG A 216 -13.64 -4.84 5.20
C ARG A 216 -13.21 -3.39 5.33
N VAL A 217 -12.01 -3.17 5.85
CA VAL A 217 -11.41 -1.84 6.03
C VAL A 217 -10.17 -1.75 5.16
N LEU A 218 -10.19 -0.86 4.18
CA LEU A 218 -9.08 -0.59 3.29
C LEU A 218 -8.18 0.49 3.89
N LEU A 219 -6.90 0.16 4.06
CA LEU A 219 -5.85 1.02 4.63
C LEU A 219 -4.89 1.43 3.51
N VAL A 220 -5.01 2.66 3.02
CA VAL A 220 -4.19 3.17 1.92
C VAL A 220 -3.78 4.60 2.17
N ASP A 221 -2.50 4.90 2.04
CA ASP A 221 -2.03 6.28 2.03
C ASP A 221 -2.39 6.97 0.70
N SER A 222 -2.38 8.31 0.69
CA SER A 222 -2.79 9.13 -0.45
C SER A 222 -2.01 8.84 -1.74
N SER A 223 -0.78 8.32 -1.65
CA SER A 223 0.03 7.94 -2.81
C SER A 223 -0.55 6.75 -3.60
N LYS A 224 -1.52 6.04 -3.02
CA LYS A 224 -2.18 4.89 -3.66
C LYS A 224 -3.32 5.30 -4.59
N PHE A 225 -3.76 6.55 -4.55
CA PHE A 225 -4.71 7.13 -5.51
C PHE A 225 -3.98 7.44 -6.83
N ARG A 226 -3.77 6.41 -7.62
CA ARG A 226 -2.93 6.42 -8.82
C ARG A 226 -3.48 5.49 -9.90
N PRO A 227 -2.90 5.47 -11.14
CA PRO A 227 -3.34 4.59 -12.20
C PRO A 227 -3.44 3.12 -11.78
N ARG A 228 -4.42 2.44 -12.35
CA ARG A 228 -4.76 1.05 -12.05
C ARG A 228 -3.57 0.10 -12.26
N ALA A 229 -3.38 -0.81 -11.31
CA ALA A 229 -2.44 -1.92 -11.41
C ALA A 229 -3.01 -3.09 -12.26
N PHE A 230 -2.19 -4.11 -12.48
CA PHE A 230 -2.47 -5.22 -13.42
C PHE A 230 -3.79 -5.95 -13.14
N MET A 231 -4.04 -6.31 -11.87
CA MET A 231 -5.20 -7.10 -11.47
C MET A 231 -6.14 -6.31 -10.56
N GLN A 232 -7.36 -6.11 -11.00
CA GLN A 232 -8.44 -5.68 -10.13
C GLN A 232 -8.83 -6.83 -9.21
N PHE A 233 -9.00 -6.53 -7.90
CA PHE A 233 -9.48 -7.53 -6.95
C PHE A 233 -10.76 -7.12 -6.22
N ALA A 234 -11.09 -5.83 -6.19
CA ALA A 234 -12.32 -5.33 -5.57
C ALA A 234 -12.85 -4.06 -6.25
N ARG A 235 -14.10 -3.74 -5.95
CA ARG A 235 -14.68 -2.40 -6.13
C ARG A 235 -14.81 -1.72 -4.77
N LEU A 236 -14.77 -0.39 -4.74
CA LEU A 236 -14.92 0.37 -3.49
C LEU A 236 -16.28 0.15 -2.82
N GLN A 237 -17.32 -0.19 -3.60
CA GLN A 237 -18.64 -0.56 -3.06
C GLN A 237 -18.64 -1.87 -2.24
N GLU A 238 -17.58 -2.68 -2.38
CA GLU A 238 -17.39 -3.90 -1.59
C GLU A 238 -16.60 -3.66 -0.29
N ILE A 239 -16.17 -2.40 -0.05
CA ILE A 239 -15.41 -1.95 1.11
C ILE A 239 -16.32 -1.18 2.05
N ASP A 240 -16.33 -1.55 3.33
CA ASP A 240 -17.18 -0.92 4.35
C ASP A 240 -16.57 0.40 4.86
N GLN A 241 -15.22 0.48 4.90
CA GLN A 241 -14.51 1.68 5.33
C GLN A 241 -13.18 1.82 4.59
N LEU A 242 -12.82 3.05 4.26
CA LEU A 242 -11.49 3.43 3.76
C LEU A 242 -10.85 4.42 4.74
N ILE A 243 -9.61 4.13 5.16
CA ILE A 243 -8.79 5.00 6.01
C ILE A 243 -7.60 5.47 5.18
N THR A 244 -7.44 6.78 5.07
CA THR A 244 -6.35 7.43 4.33
C THR A 244 -5.86 8.69 5.08
N ASP A 245 -4.82 9.33 4.56
CA ASP A 245 -4.25 10.56 5.11
C ASP A 245 -4.77 11.82 4.40
N THR A 246 -4.45 12.99 4.98
CA THR A 246 -4.86 14.32 4.48
C THR A 246 -4.23 14.70 3.14
N GLY A 247 -3.28 13.92 2.61
CA GLY A 247 -2.73 14.09 1.27
C GLY A 247 -3.68 13.65 0.14
N LEU A 248 -4.87 13.13 0.47
CA LEU A 248 -5.88 12.71 -0.50
C LEU A 248 -6.31 13.90 -1.39
N PRO A 249 -6.25 13.77 -2.74
CA PRO A 249 -6.72 14.82 -3.63
C PRO A 249 -8.21 15.15 -3.40
N ALA A 250 -8.57 16.44 -3.42
CA ALA A 250 -9.94 16.88 -3.12
C ALA A 250 -11.00 16.24 -4.04
N ALA A 251 -10.68 16.03 -5.33
CA ALA A 251 -11.57 15.36 -6.27
C ALA A 251 -11.82 13.89 -5.91
N ASP A 252 -10.80 13.19 -5.38
CA ASP A 252 -10.94 11.82 -4.90
C ASP A 252 -11.72 11.78 -3.58
N GLU A 253 -11.50 12.74 -2.69
CA GLU A 253 -12.25 12.84 -1.43
C GLU A 253 -13.74 13.05 -1.68
N GLU A 254 -14.11 13.99 -2.56
CA GLU A 254 -15.50 14.24 -2.94
C GLU A 254 -16.16 12.99 -3.51
N ARG A 255 -15.47 12.30 -4.42
CA ARG A 255 -15.93 11.05 -5.03
C ARG A 255 -16.13 9.95 -4.00
N LEU A 256 -15.19 9.76 -3.08
CA LEU A 256 -15.28 8.73 -2.03
C LEU A 256 -16.41 8.99 -1.05
N ARG A 257 -16.67 10.27 -0.70
CA ARG A 257 -17.80 10.64 0.17
C ARG A 257 -19.17 10.39 -0.47
N ALA A 258 -19.24 10.28 -1.79
CA ALA A 258 -20.47 9.93 -2.51
C ALA A 258 -20.74 8.41 -2.56
N LEU A 259 -19.77 7.56 -2.16
CA LEU A 259 -19.92 6.11 -2.13
C LEU A 259 -20.54 5.62 -0.81
N PRO A 260 -21.17 4.44 -0.80
CA PRO A 260 -21.74 3.84 0.40
C PRO A 260 -20.64 3.20 1.29
N LEU A 261 -19.56 3.90 1.54
CA LEU A 261 -18.48 3.49 2.43
C LEU A 261 -18.17 4.60 3.45
N GLN A 262 -17.67 4.21 4.60
CA GLN A 262 -17.18 5.17 5.59
C GLN A 262 -15.78 5.66 5.18
N LEU A 263 -15.62 6.95 4.90
CA LEU A 263 -14.31 7.55 4.68
C LEU A 263 -13.77 8.16 6.00
N SER A 264 -12.55 7.78 6.37
CA SER A 264 -11.81 8.33 7.50
C SER A 264 -10.49 8.92 7.00
N VAL A 265 -10.28 10.22 7.20
CA VAL A 265 -9.06 10.93 6.80
C VAL A 265 -8.30 11.31 8.06
N VAL A 266 -7.03 10.89 8.15
CA VAL A 266 -6.17 11.13 9.31
C VAL A 266 -5.08 12.15 9.00
N PRO A 267 -4.75 13.06 9.92
CA PRO A 267 -3.55 13.89 9.80
C PRO A 267 -2.30 13.01 10.01
N ALA A 268 -1.24 13.25 9.21
CA ALA A 268 0.02 12.50 9.25
C ALA A 268 1.25 13.42 9.42
#